data_a9eb2e2b7ed89d472f98f9b6a25eb409
#
_entry.id   a9eb2e2b7ed89d472f98f9b6a25eb409
#
_cell.length_a   1.000
_cell.length_b   1.000
_cell.length_c   1.000
_cell.angle_alpha   90.00
_cell.angle_beta   90.00
_cell.angle_gamma   90.00
#
_symmetry.space_group_name_H-M   'P 1'
#
loop_
_entity.id
_entity.type
_entity.pdbx_description
1 polymer ?
#
loop_
_entity_poly.entity_id
_entity_poly.type
_entity_poly.pdbx_seq_one_letter_code
_entity_poly.pdbx_strand_id
1 'polypeptide(L)'
;MAKAKAWEVTDEFWKRVEPLIPLRQRVADQTYSRKTGGGRKPKDPRLVFEGIVYVLRTGCQWKALPAERYGSASAIHARFLEWEKAGVFEALWKLGLAEYDEFEGIAWRWQSIDGAMMKAPLAQQSVGPNPTDRGKKNGSKRHLLVDGRGVPLSLVVTGANRHDVSQLEAVLDGIVVERPNPPLRRNKHLCADAGYTGAPALEVIERHGYIPHVKGRGQEASELKRDPEKKARRWIVEVAHSWFNRSRKLLVRYEKLDRTVLALNHLATSINAFRKIKLSVNIIYG
;
A
#
# COMPACT_ATOMS: atom_id res chain seq x y z
N MET A 1 -4.75 30.34 -13.71
CA MET A 1 -3.74 29.30 -13.40
C MET A 1 -4.26 27.94 -13.80
N ALA A 2 -3.46 27.10 -14.49
CA ALA A 2 -3.86 25.74 -14.86
C ALA A 2 -4.07 24.92 -13.57
N LYS A 3 -5.19 24.18 -13.49
CA LYS A 3 -5.47 23.30 -12.35
C LYS A 3 -4.39 22.22 -12.27
N ALA A 4 -3.78 22.08 -11.09
CA ALA A 4 -2.78 21.05 -10.85
C ALA A 4 -3.34 19.65 -11.12
N LYS A 5 -2.54 18.78 -11.75
CA LYS A 5 -2.97 17.46 -12.16
C LYS A 5 -2.76 16.44 -11.05
N ALA A 6 -3.64 15.44 -10.96
CA ALA A 6 -3.66 14.43 -9.89
C ALA A 6 -2.39 13.56 -9.77
N TRP A 7 -1.44 13.70 -10.67
CA TRP A 7 -0.16 12.97 -10.70
C TRP A 7 1.06 13.89 -10.60
N GLU A 8 0.88 15.19 -10.37
CA GLU A 8 1.98 16.11 -10.16
C GLU A 8 2.52 15.93 -8.73
N VAL A 9 3.84 15.79 -8.64
CA VAL A 9 4.58 15.62 -7.40
C VAL A 9 5.03 16.99 -6.91
N THR A 10 4.69 17.33 -5.68
CA THR A 10 5.11 18.61 -5.07
C THR A 10 6.59 18.59 -4.70
N ASP A 11 7.19 19.78 -4.53
CA ASP A 11 8.59 19.89 -4.09
C ASP A 11 8.77 19.31 -2.68
N GLU A 12 7.79 19.51 -1.79
CA GLU A 12 7.79 18.99 -0.43
C GLU A 12 7.81 17.46 -0.42
N PHE A 13 7.03 16.82 -1.31
CA PHE A 13 7.04 15.36 -1.42
C PHE A 13 8.33 14.87 -2.05
N TRP A 14 8.84 15.55 -3.09
CA TRP A 14 10.10 15.19 -3.71
C TRP A 14 11.27 15.21 -2.72
N LYS A 15 11.36 16.21 -1.85
CA LYS A 15 12.38 16.29 -0.80
C LYS A 15 12.41 15.05 0.12
N ARG A 16 11.30 14.35 0.28
CA ARG A 16 11.21 13.11 1.04
C ARG A 16 11.60 11.87 0.23
N VAL A 17 11.34 11.90 -1.06
CA VAL A 17 11.64 10.79 -1.98
C VAL A 17 13.12 10.77 -2.35
N GLU A 18 13.68 11.93 -2.68
CA GLU A 18 15.05 12.06 -3.23
C GLU A 18 16.14 11.37 -2.40
N PRO A 19 16.17 11.48 -1.05
CA PRO A 19 17.19 10.83 -0.22
C PRO A 19 17.11 9.30 -0.23
N LEU A 20 15.95 8.72 -0.60
CA LEU A 20 15.74 7.27 -0.66
C LEU A 20 16.21 6.66 -1.97
N ILE A 21 16.47 7.49 -2.99
CA ILE A 21 16.87 7.01 -4.32
C ILE A 21 18.32 6.55 -4.30
N PRO A 22 18.62 5.29 -4.69
CA PRO A 22 19.97 4.80 -4.68
C PRO A 22 20.85 5.54 -5.69
N LEU A 23 21.99 6.01 -5.21
CA LEU A 23 23.02 6.57 -6.09
C LEU A 23 23.60 5.45 -6.96
N ARG A 24 23.67 5.69 -8.26
CA ARG A 24 24.33 4.76 -9.17
C ARG A 24 25.84 4.79 -8.95
N GLN A 25 26.34 3.76 -8.32
CA GLN A 25 27.76 3.52 -8.18
C GLN A 25 28.23 2.47 -9.20
N ARG A 26 29.46 2.62 -9.69
CA ARG A 26 30.10 1.54 -10.44
C ARG A 26 30.49 0.43 -9.48
N VAL A 27 30.24 -0.81 -9.89
CA VAL A 27 30.71 -1.99 -9.14
C VAL A 27 32.23 -2.09 -9.31
N ALA A 28 32.98 -2.24 -8.22
CA ALA A 28 34.44 -2.18 -8.22
C ALA A 28 35.09 -3.19 -9.18
N ASP A 29 34.56 -4.41 -9.25
CA ASP A 29 35.16 -5.52 -10.02
C ASP A 29 34.54 -5.71 -11.41
N GLN A 30 33.72 -4.73 -11.87
CA GLN A 30 33.09 -4.82 -13.18
C GLN A 30 33.86 -4.00 -14.22
N THR A 31 34.26 -4.66 -15.32
CA THR A 31 34.86 -3.98 -16.47
C THR A 31 33.82 -3.18 -17.24
N TYR A 32 34.07 -1.89 -17.41
CA TYR A 32 33.19 -0.98 -18.15
C TYR A 32 33.87 -0.54 -19.45
N SER A 33 33.15 -0.64 -20.56
CA SER A 33 33.64 -0.21 -21.89
C SER A 33 33.86 1.30 -22.01
N ARG A 34 33.34 2.11 -21.10
CA ARG A 34 33.44 3.57 -21.13
C ARG A 34 34.01 4.12 -19.83
N LYS A 35 34.76 5.22 -19.90
CA LYS A 35 35.27 5.95 -18.75
C LYS A 35 34.14 6.45 -17.84
N THR A 36 34.46 6.74 -16.58
CA THR A 36 33.52 7.33 -15.63
C THR A 36 32.95 8.63 -16.20
N GLY A 37 31.62 8.82 -16.15
CA GLY A 37 30.95 9.97 -16.76
C GLY A 37 30.70 9.88 -18.26
N GLY A 38 31.22 8.85 -18.95
CA GLY A 38 30.98 8.62 -20.39
C GLY A 38 29.59 8.01 -20.67
N GLY A 39 29.03 8.34 -21.79
CA GLY A 39 27.73 7.84 -22.25
C GLY A 39 26.56 8.79 -22.01
N ARG A 40 25.33 8.33 -22.32
CA ARG A 40 24.11 9.10 -22.11
C ARG A 40 23.88 9.34 -20.62
N LYS A 41 23.70 10.59 -20.22
CA LYS A 41 23.39 10.94 -18.83
C LYS A 41 22.13 10.22 -18.35
N PRO A 42 22.09 9.76 -17.09
CA PRO A 42 20.86 9.22 -16.50
C PRO A 42 19.74 10.24 -16.58
N LYS A 43 18.50 9.75 -16.69
CA LYS A 43 17.33 10.62 -16.55
C LYS A 43 17.29 11.20 -15.14
N ASP A 44 16.76 12.42 -15.07
CA ASP A 44 16.43 13.06 -13.80
C ASP A 44 15.56 12.13 -12.94
N PRO A 45 15.99 11.80 -11.72
CA PRO A 45 15.23 10.91 -10.84
C PRO A 45 13.84 11.44 -10.52
N ARG A 46 13.67 12.76 -10.39
CA ARG A 46 12.34 13.35 -10.17
C ARG A 46 11.39 13.08 -11.32
N LEU A 47 11.84 13.27 -12.55
CA LEU A 47 11.05 12.98 -13.75
C LEU A 47 10.69 11.49 -13.84
N VAL A 48 11.60 10.60 -13.42
CA VAL A 48 11.33 9.16 -13.32
C VAL A 48 10.23 8.88 -12.30
N PHE A 49 10.34 9.46 -11.11
CA PHE A 49 9.34 9.28 -10.05
C PHE A 49 7.96 9.80 -10.46
N GLU A 50 7.91 10.99 -11.07
CA GLU A 50 6.67 11.55 -11.63
C GLU A 50 6.04 10.61 -12.68
N GLY A 51 6.85 9.98 -13.53
CA GLY A 51 6.38 8.98 -14.49
C GLY A 51 5.80 7.75 -13.82
N ILE A 52 6.40 7.26 -12.73
CA ILE A 52 5.87 6.15 -11.94
C ILE A 52 4.55 6.54 -11.27
N VAL A 53 4.47 7.73 -10.66
CA VAL A 53 3.23 8.26 -10.07
C VAL A 53 2.15 8.44 -11.12
N TYR A 54 2.50 8.91 -12.32
CA TYR A 54 1.57 9.00 -13.45
C TYR A 54 0.94 7.63 -13.77
N VAL A 55 1.77 6.58 -13.93
CA VAL A 55 1.27 5.21 -14.16
C VAL A 55 0.39 4.74 -13.02
N LEU A 56 0.80 4.96 -11.76
CA LEU A 56 0.02 4.58 -10.58
C LEU A 56 -1.37 5.24 -10.59
N ARG A 57 -1.43 6.54 -10.83
CA ARG A 57 -2.67 7.35 -10.74
C ARG A 57 -3.59 7.15 -11.93
N THR A 58 -3.06 7.06 -13.14
CA THR A 58 -3.87 6.94 -14.37
C THR A 58 -4.24 5.50 -14.72
N GLY A 59 -3.44 4.52 -14.25
CA GLY A 59 -3.62 3.11 -14.58
C GLY A 59 -3.20 2.75 -16.00
N CYS A 60 -2.52 3.64 -16.72
CA CYS A 60 -2.08 3.36 -18.07
C CYS A 60 -1.07 2.21 -18.12
N GLN A 61 -0.93 1.60 -19.28
CA GLN A 61 0.15 0.66 -19.53
C GLN A 61 1.50 1.39 -19.50
N TRP A 62 2.56 0.74 -19.01
CA TRP A 62 3.90 1.34 -19.02
C TRP A 62 4.30 1.88 -20.40
N LYS A 63 3.99 1.14 -21.48
CA LYS A 63 4.29 1.56 -22.85
C LYS A 63 3.47 2.78 -23.33
N ALA A 64 2.34 3.07 -22.69
CA ALA A 64 1.48 4.22 -23.01
C ALA A 64 1.84 5.49 -22.22
N LEU A 65 2.97 5.46 -21.49
CA LEU A 65 3.48 6.64 -20.80
C LEU A 65 3.84 7.73 -21.82
N PRO A 66 3.36 9.00 -21.66
CA PRO A 66 3.64 10.09 -22.58
C PRO A 66 5.15 10.33 -22.78
N ALA A 67 5.64 10.02 -23.99
CA ALA A 67 7.07 10.08 -24.28
C ALA A 67 7.61 11.52 -24.34
N GLU A 68 6.77 12.49 -24.74
CA GLU A 68 7.09 13.91 -24.80
C GLU A 68 7.46 14.45 -23.42
N ARG A 69 6.76 13.98 -22.39
CA ARG A 69 6.99 14.42 -21.00
C ARG A 69 8.05 13.57 -20.29
N TYR A 70 7.90 12.25 -20.33
CA TYR A 70 8.72 11.33 -19.52
C TYR A 70 9.83 10.65 -20.32
N GLY A 71 9.81 10.76 -21.65
CA GLY A 71 10.70 10.06 -22.57
C GLY A 71 10.43 8.56 -22.60
N SER A 72 11.47 7.75 -22.84
CA SER A 72 11.30 6.30 -23.02
C SER A 72 10.62 5.62 -21.85
N ALA A 73 9.45 5.03 -22.09
CA ALA A 73 8.70 4.23 -21.13
C ALA A 73 9.49 3.05 -20.58
N SER A 74 10.30 2.41 -21.44
CA SER A 74 11.17 1.30 -21.03
C SER A 74 12.24 1.75 -20.01
N ALA A 75 12.77 2.99 -20.17
CA ALA A 75 13.73 3.54 -19.23
C ALA A 75 13.08 3.85 -17.88
N ILE A 76 11.85 4.40 -17.87
CA ILE A 76 11.10 4.63 -16.61
C ILE A 76 10.79 3.31 -15.91
N HIS A 77 10.31 2.29 -16.66
CA HIS A 77 10.01 0.99 -16.09
C HIS A 77 11.26 0.27 -15.54
N ALA A 78 12.39 0.35 -16.25
CA ALA A 78 13.66 -0.20 -15.76
C ALA A 78 14.09 0.46 -14.43
N ARG A 79 13.90 1.79 -14.29
CA ARG A 79 14.15 2.51 -13.04
C ARG A 79 13.19 2.11 -11.93
N PHE A 80 11.91 1.92 -12.25
CA PHE A 80 10.94 1.40 -11.30
C PHE A 80 11.39 0.05 -10.72
N LEU A 81 11.85 -0.88 -11.57
CA LEU A 81 12.36 -2.20 -11.12
C LEU A 81 13.67 -2.08 -10.32
N GLU A 82 14.55 -1.15 -10.66
CA GLU A 82 15.77 -0.87 -9.90
C GLU A 82 15.43 -0.35 -8.49
N TRP A 83 14.51 0.60 -8.39
CA TRP A 83 14.10 1.19 -7.12
C TRP A 83 13.25 0.24 -6.27
N GLU A 84 12.44 -0.60 -6.91
CA GLU A 84 11.73 -1.69 -6.23
C GLU A 84 12.73 -2.64 -5.56
N LYS A 85 13.74 -3.10 -6.33
CA LYS A 85 14.78 -3.99 -5.80
C LYS A 85 15.59 -3.35 -4.65
N ALA A 86 15.77 -2.04 -4.68
CA ALA A 86 16.44 -1.27 -3.64
C ALA A 86 15.54 -0.96 -2.43
N GLY A 87 14.26 -1.34 -2.44
CA GLY A 87 13.34 -1.12 -1.33
C GLY A 87 12.81 0.32 -1.18
N VAL A 88 13.00 1.18 -2.19
CA VAL A 88 12.67 2.62 -2.12
C VAL A 88 11.20 2.85 -1.72
N PHE A 89 10.27 2.09 -2.28
CA PHE A 89 8.84 2.30 -2.05
C PHE A 89 8.39 1.89 -0.64
N GLU A 90 8.99 0.84 -0.09
CA GLU A 90 8.75 0.44 1.30
C GLU A 90 9.38 1.44 2.27
N ALA A 91 10.62 1.89 2.00
CA ALA A 91 11.28 2.92 2.78
C ALA A 91 10.48 4.23 2.81
N LEU A 92 9.90 4.63 1.66
CA LEU A 92 9.04 5.80 1.58
C LEU A 92 7.75 5.62 2.41
N TRP A 93 7.18 4.42 2.45
CA TRP A 93 6.03 4.12 3.29
C TRP A 93 6.40 4.20 4.78
N LYS A 94 7.50 3.59 5.19
CA LYS A 94 8.02 3.68 6.57
C LYS A 94 8.28 5.13 6.99
N LEU A 95 8.89 5.93 6.12
CA LEU A 95 9.09 7.36 6.36
C LEU A 95 7.76 8.10 6.54
N GLY A 96 6.78 7.84 5.67
CA GLY A 96 5.45 8.45 5.79
C GLY A 96 4.74 8.08 7.08
N LEU A 97 4.90 6.85 7.56
CA LEU A 97 4.35 6.42 8.85
C LEU A 97 5.09 7.04 10.04
N ALA A 98 6.42 7.19 9.96
CA ALA A 98 7.21 7.86 11.00
C ALA A 98 6.82 9.33 11.16
N GLU A 99 6.70 10.08 10.05
CA GLU A 99 6.21 11.46 10.09
C GLU A 99 4.75 11.54 10.59
N TYR A 100 3.89 10.59 10.17
CA TYR A 100 2.52 10.53 10.66
C TYR A 100 2.47 10.27 12.17
N ASP A 101 3.32 9.39 12.69
CA ASP A 101 3.39 9.11 14.13
C ASP A 101 3.91 10.33 14.91
N GLU A 102 4.92 11.02 14.39
CA GLU A 102 5.47 12.22 15.02
C GLU A 102 4.45 13.36 15.11
N PHE A 103 3.71 13.65 14.04
CA PHE A 103 2.80 14.79 13.98
C PHE A 103 1.40 14.51 14.51
N GLU A 104 0.86 13.32 14.32
CA GLU A 104 -0.52 12.96 14.63
C GLU A 104 -0.66 11.85 15.67
N GLY A 105 0.39 11.05 15.86
CA GLY A 105 0.39 9.81 16.61
C GLY A 105 -0.40 8.69 15.90
N ILE A 106 0.20 7.52 15.73
CA ILE A 106 -0.54 6.36 15.20
C ILE A 106 -1.66 5.96 16.17
N ALA A 107 -2.87 5.79 15.64
CA ALA A 107 -4.06 5.48 16.45
C ALA A 107 -4.12 4.00 16.85
N TRP A 108 -3.15 3.54 17.65
CA TRP A 108 -2.94 2.14 18.06
C TRP A 108 -4.11 1.51 18.84
N ARG A 109 -4.97 2.32 19.46
CA ARG A 109 -6.06 1.82 20.29
C ARG A 109 -7.07 0.98 19.51
N TRP A 110 -7.39 1.38 18.30
CA TRP A 110 -8.31 0.70 17.40
C TRP A 110 -7.65 0.45 16.06
N GLN A 111 -7.73 -0.78 15.61
CA GLN A 111 -7.25 -1.18 14.30
C GLN A 111 -8.32 -1.99 13.59
N SER A 112 -8.26 -2.00 12.26
CA SER A 112 -9.21 -2.74 11.45
C SER A 112 -8.46 -3.51 10.36
N ILE A 113 -8.87 -4.76 10.13
CA ILE A 113 -8.31 -5.64 9.10
C ILE A 113 -9.41 -6.06 8.12
N ASP A 114 -9.07 -6.08 6.85
CA ASP A 114 -9.96 -6.59 5.78
C ASP A 114 -9.17 -6.99 4.53
N GLY A 115 -9.77 -7.83 3.70
CA GLY A 115 -9.22 -8.28 2.42
C GLY A 115 -10.04 -7.83 1.22
N ALA A 116 -9.46 -7.04 0.31
CA ALA A 116 -10.11 -6.61 -0.92
C ALA A 116 -9.61 -7.37 -2.14
N MET A 117 -10.54 -7.89 -2.94
CA MET A 117 -10.22 -8.62 -4.17
C MET A 117 -9.91 -7.68 -5.33
N MET A 118 -8.95 -8.09 -6.17
CA MET A 118 -8.57 -7.43 -7.40
C MET A 118 -8.58 -8.45 -8.54
N LYS A 119 -9.10 -8.08 -9.70
CA LYS A 119 -8.89 -8.88 -10.93
C LYS A 119 -7.39 -8.93 -11.25
N ALA A 120 -6.89 -10.11 -11.63
CA ALA A 120 -5.46 -10.31 -11.86
C ALA A 120 -5.20 -11.17 -13.13
N PRO A 121 -5.60 -10.69 -14.32
CA PRO A 121 -5.60 -11.47 -15.55
C PRO A 121 -4.22 -11.91 -16.02
N LEU A 122 -3.16 -11.19 -15.66
CA LEU A 122 -1.79 -11.44 -16.09
C LEU A 122 -0.85 -11.86 -14.95
N ALA A 123 -1.35 -11.94 -13.72
CA ALA A 123 -0.52 -12.29 -12.55
C ALA A 123 0.01 -13.72 -12.67
N GLN A 124 1.25 -13.92 -12.26
CA GLN A 124 1.94 -15.23 -12.21
C GLN A 124 2.19 -15.70 -10.78
N GLN A 125 2.18 -14.80 -9.81
CA GLN A 125 2.40 -15.07 -8.39
C GLN A 125 1.20 -14.53 -7.59
N SER A 126 0.95 -15.09 -6.41
CA SER A 126 -0.17 -14.72 -5.51
C SER A 126 -1.47 -14.48 -6.27
N VAL A 127 -1.84 -15.46 -7.08
CA VAL A 127 -3.04 -15.45 -7.94
C VAL A 127 -3.81 -16.75 -7.74
N GLY A 128 -5.13 -16.68 -7.88
CA GLY A 128 -6.01 -17.83 -7.81
C GLY A 128 -7.42 -17.49 -8.31
N PRO A 129 -8.28 -18.51 -8.51
CA PRO A 129 -9.64 -18.28 -8.97
C PRO A 129 -10.41 -17.38 -7.98
N ASN A 130 -11.03 -16.34 -8.50
CA ASN A 130 -11.80 -15.41 -7.68
C ASN A 130 -13.18 -16.04 -7.36
N PRO A 131 -13.50 -16.34 -6.10
CA PRO A 131 -14.76 -17.00 -5.72
C PRO A 131 -15.99 -16.11 -5.95
N THR A 132 -15.84 -14.79 -6.05
CA THR A 132 -16.94 -13.85 -6.30
C THR A 132 -17.19 -13.58 -7.79
N ASP A 133 -16.30 -14.03 -8.66
CA ASP A 133 -16.45 -13.89 -10.11
C ASP A 133 -17.20 -15.13 -10.65
N ARG A 134 -18.32 -14.94 -11.34
CA ARG A 134 -19.11 -16.04 -11.93
C ARG A 134 -18.28 -16.93 -12.86
N GLY A 135 -17.31 -16.36 -13.57
CA GLY A 135 -16.39 -17.08 -14.46
C GLY A 135 -15.15 -17.63 -13.74
N LYS A 136 -15.05 -17.49 -12.41
CA LYS A 136 -13.88 -17.90 -11.59
C LYS A 136 -12.55 -17.42 -12.18
N LYS A 137 -12.55 -16.26 -12.83
CA LYS A 137 -11.34 -15.68 -13.41
C LYS A 137 -10.29 -15.39 -12.33
N ASN A 138 -9.03 -15.38 -12.73
CA ASN A 138 -7.91 -15.13 -11.85
C ASN A 138 -8.01 -13.77 -11.15
N GLY A 139 -7.77 -13.79 -9.84
CA GLY A 139 -7.72 -12.64 -8.98
C GLY A 139 -6.61 -12.74 -7.94
N SER A 140 -6.25 -11.60 -7.39
CA SER A 140 -5.44 -11.47 -6.18
C SER A 140 -6.25 -10.77 -5.10
N LYS A 141 -5.84 -10.94 -3.85
CA LYS A 141 -6.45 -10.28 -2.69
C LYS A 141 -5.39 -9.43 -1.99
N ARG A 142 -5.75 -8.21 -1.66
CA ARG A 142 -4.94 -7.31 -0.84
C ARG A 142 -5.53 -7.27 0.56
N HIS A 143 -4.78 -7.77 1.54
CA HIS A 143 -5.12 -7.70 2.95
C HIS A 143 -4.48 -6.45 3.53
N LEU A 144 -5.25 -5.63 4.23
CA LEU A 144 -4.79 -4.43 4.91
C LEU A 144 -5.08 -4.50 6.40
N LEU A 145 -4.11 -4.06 7.19
CA LEU A 145 -4.33 -3.61 8.55
C LEU A 145 -4.17 -2.10 8.59
N VAL A 146 -5.15 -1.41 9.15
CA VAL A 146 -5.11 0.05 9.28
C VAL A 146 -5.27 0.46 10.75
N ASP A 147 -4.74 1.62 11.09
CA ASP A 147 -4.96 2.26 12.39
C ASP A 147 -6.38 2.81 12.53
N GLY A 148 -6.70 3.37 13.70
CA GLY A 148 -8.03 3.93 13.99
C GLY A 148 -8.46 5.12 13.10
N ARG A 149 -7.58 5.65 12.26
CA ARG A 149 -7.84 6.73 11.29
C ARG A 149 -7.76 6.26 9.83
N GLY A 150 -7.52 4.96 9.61
CA GLY A 150 -7.47 4.36 8.28
C GLY A 150 -6.11 4.49 7.58
N VAL A 151 -5.03 4.73 8.33
CA VAL A 151 -3.67 4.71 7.80
C VAL A 151 -3.17 3.27 7.75
N PRO A 152 -2.73 2.75 6.58
CA PRO A 152 -2.24 1.38 6.48
C PRO A 152 -0.95 1.16 7.27
N LEU A 153 -0.96 0.14 8.14
CA LEU A 153 0.18 -0.30 8.95
C LEU A 153 0.82 -1.57 8.40
N SER A 154 0.03 -2.41 7.75
CA SER A 154 0.47 -3.66 7.12
C SER A 154 -0.30 -3.90 5.83
N LEU A 155 0.37 -4.54 4.87
CA LEU A 155 -0.18 -4.91 3.58
C LEU A 155 0.39 -6.24 3.09
N VAL A 156 -0.49 -7.20 2.81
CA VAL A 156 -0.13 -8.51 2.26
C VAL A 156 -0.94 -8.78 1.00
N VAL A 157 -0.33 -9.38 -0.02
CA VAL A 157 -1.01 -9.76 -1.27
C VAL A 157 -1.00 -11.28 -1.42
N THR A 158 -2.16 -11.85 -1.72
CA THR A 158 -2.34 -13.31 -1.91
C THR A 158 -3.21 -13.62 -3.13
N GLY A 159 -3.37 -14.89 -3.46
CA GLY A 159 -4.39 -15.32 -4.42
C GLY A 159 -5.81 -15.07 -3.90
N ALA A 160 -6.75 -14.73 -4.79
CA ALA A 160 -8.14 -14.44 -4.41
C ALA A 160 -8.85 -15.62 -3.73
N ASN A 161 -8.40 -16.85 -3.97
CA ASN A 161 -8.91 -18.08 -3.36
C ASN A 161 -8.43 -18.33 -1.93
N ARG A 162 -7.54 -17.51 -1.39
CA ARG A 162 -7.09 -17.64 -0.01
C ARG A 162 -8.12 -17.04 0.94
N HIS A 163 -8.44 -17.77 2.00
CA HIS A 163 -9.33 -17.28 3.05
C HIS A 163 -8.66 -16.18 3.88
N ASP A 164 -9.39 -15.14 4.24
CA ASP A 164 -8.86 -13.98 4.96
C ASP A 164 -8.26 -14.39 6.31
N VAL A 165 -8.92 -15.30 7.02
CA VAL A 165 -8.45 -15.82 8.30
C VAL A 165 -7.05 -16.48 8.21
N SER A 166 -6.73 -17.14 7.09
CA SER A 166 -5.42 -17.77 6.91
C SER A 166 -4.27 -16.77 6.72
N GLN A 167 -4.59 -15.50 6.51
CA GLN A 167 -3.61 -14.42 6.35
C GLN A 167 -3.52 -13.51 7.57
N LEU A 168 -4.34 -13.74 8.58
CA LEU A 168 -4.44 -12.90 9.78
C LEU A 168 -3.07 -12.70 10.45
N GLU A 169 -2.36 -13.79 10.73
CA GLU A 169 -1.06 -13.76 11.39
C GLU A 169 -0.02 -13.01 10.54
N ALA A 170 0.09 -13.34 9.25
CA ALA A 170 1.00 -12.67 8.34
C ALA A 170 0.74 -11.16 8.24
N VAL A 171 -0.53 -10.74 8.30
CA VAL A 171 -0.88 -9.32 8.27
C VAL A 171 -0.52 -8.64 9.60
N LEU A 172 -0.73 -9.29 10.74
CA LEU A 172 -0.36 -8.75 12.05
C LEU A 172 1.15 -8.67 12.23
N ASP A 173 1.90 -9.66 11.75
CA ASP A 173 3.37 -9.66 11.76
C ASP A 173 3.98 -8.65 10.79
N GLY A 174 3.28 -8.38 9.69
CA GLY A 174 3.71 -7.48 8.62
C GLY A 174 3.59 -5.99 8.93
N ILE A 175 3.36 -5.57 10.19
CA ILE A 175 3.37 -4.15 10.56
C ILE A 175 4.76 -3.59 10.34
N VAL A 176 4.87 -2.59 9.45
CA VAL A 176 6.17 -2.06 8.95
C VAL A 176 6.85 -1.06 9.88
N VAL A 177 6.19 -0.65 10.97
CA VAL A 177 6.73 0.25 12.00
C VAL A 177 6.79 -0.47 13.33
N GLU A 178 7.72 -0.06 14.19
CA GLU A 178 7.82 -0.61 15.53
C GLU A 178 6.56 -0.29 16.36
N ARG A 179 6.09 -1.27 17.11
CA ARG A 179 4.99 -1.05 18.06
C ARG A 179 5.53 -0.28 19.25
N PRO A 180 4.70 0.56 19.93
CA PRO A 180 5.13 1.29 21.10
C PRO A 180 5.74 0.38 22.16
N ASN A 181 6.92 0.76 22.67
CA ASN A 181 7.58 0.13 23.79
C ASN A 181 7.91 1.22 24.85
N PRO A 182 7.42 1.18 26.10
CA PRO A 182 6.58 0.11 26.66
C PRO A 182 5.20 -0.01 25.98
N PRO A 183 4.55 -1.21 26.12
CA PRO A 183 3.21 -1.41 25.58
C PRO A 183 2.26 -0.33 26.11
N LEU A 184 1.33 0.09 25.24
CA LEU A 184 0.32 1.05 25.62
C LEU A 184 -0.42 0.56 26.87
N ARG A 185 -0.61 1.44 27.87
CA ARG A 185 -1.39 1.12 29.10
C ARG A 185 -2.86 0.79 28.80
N ARG A 186 -3.34 1.05 27.59
CA ARG A 186 -4.71 0.81 27.15
C ARG A 186 -4.76 -0.38 26.22
N ASN A 187 -5.81 -1.18 26.36
CA ASN A 187 -6.07 -2.31 25.47
C ASN A 187 -6.13 -1.88 24.01
N LYS A 188 -5.52 -2.67 23.16
CA LYS A 188 -5.62 -2.56 21.71
C LYS A 188 -6.79 -3.40 21.23
N HIS A 189 -7.57 -2.88 20.31
CA HIS A 189 -8.75 -3.51 19.75
C HIS A 189 -8.56 -3.77 18.27
N LEU A 190 -8.91 -4.98 17.79
CA LEU A 190 -8.89 -5.33 16.39
C LEU A 190 -10.31 -5.61 15.90
N CYS A 191 -10.77 -4.82 14.92
CA CYS A 191 -12.03 -5.03 14.22
C CYS A 191 -11.79 -5.84 12.95
N ALA A 192 -12.53 -6.93 12.80
CA ALA A 192 -12.49 -7.77 11.61
C ALA A 192 -13.91 -8.23 11.23
N ASP A 193 -14.09 -8.70 10.00
CA ASP A 193 -15.36 -9.21 9.53
C ASP A 193 -15.64 -10.64 10.03
N ALA A 194 -16.83 -11.16 9.71
CA ALA A 194 -17.24 -12.52 10.08
C ALA A 194 -16.37 -13.63 9.45
N GLY A 195 -15.54 -13.31 8.45
CA GLY A 195 -14.57 -14.25 7.86
C GLY A 195 -13.41 -14.59 8.79
N TYR A 196 -13.20 -13.80 9.84
CA TYR A 196 -12.16 -14.01 10.85
C TYR A 196 -12.70 -14.67 12.14
N THR A 197 -13.87 -15.31 12.07
CA THR A 197 -14.45 -16.05 13.22
C THR A 197 -13.78 -17.41 13.41
N GLY A 198 -13.86 -17.93 14.64
CA GLY A 198 -13.34 -19.24 15.03
C GLY A 198 -12.23 -19.15 16.06
N ALA A 199 -12.13 -20.16 16.93
CA ALA A 199 -11.17 -20.19 18.02
C ALA A 199 -9.71 -19.94 17.58
N PRO A 200 -9.19 -20.54 16.48
CA PRO A 200 -7.82 -20.28 16.04
C PRO A 200 -7.56 -18.80 15.65
N ALA A 201 -8.55 -18.12 15.06
CA ALA A 201 -8.39 -16.72 14.68
C ALA A 201 -8.38 -15.82 15.93
N LEU A 202 -9.26 -16.08 16.88
CA LEU A 202 -9.30 -15.34 18.15
C LEU A 202 -8.00 -15.50 18.93
N GLU A 203 -7.46 -16.71 19.00
CA GLU A 203 -6.18 -17.00 19.64
C GLU A 203 -5.01 -16.23 19.00
N VAL A 204 -4.96 -16.15 17.66
CA VAL A 204 -3.95 -15.34 16.94
C VAL A 204 -4.09 -13.87 17.32
N ILE A 205 -5.32 -13.33 17.35
CA ILE A 205 -5.58 -11.92 17.70
C ILE A 205 -5.13 -11.62 19.13
N GLU A 206 -5.49 -12.49 20.08
CA GLU A 206 -5.15 -12.34 21.50
C GLU A 206 -3.65 -12.48 21.75
N ARG A 207 -2.98 -13.42 21.08
CA ARG A 207 -1.53 -13.61 21.15
C ARG A 207 -0.77 -12.36 20.67
N HIS A 208 -1.32 -11.60 19.71
CA HIS A 208 -0.76 -10.32 19.28
C HIS A 208 -1.15 -9.15 20.21
N GLY A 209 -1.82 -9.43 21.33
CA GLY A 209 -2.19 -8.45 22.35
C GLY A 209 -3.37 -7.56 21.96
N TYR A 210 -4.30 -8.06 21.15
CA TYR A 210 -5.53 -7.37 20.79
C TYR A 210 -6.75 -7.99 21.48
N ILE A 211 -7.73 -7.15 21.79
CA ILE A 211 -9.09 -7.57 22.09
C ILE A 211 -9.83 -7.71 20.76
N PRO A 212 -10.34 -8.92 20.43
CA PRO A 212 -11.04 -9.16 19.18
C PRO A 212 -12.43 -8.52 19.16
N HIS A 213 -12.75 -7.84 18.05
CA HIS A 213 -14.08 -7.36 17.72
C HIS A 213 -14.52 -7.99 16.39
N VAL A 214 -14.75 -9.28 16.42
CA VAL A 214 -15.19 -10.09 15.28
C VAL A 214 -16.64 -10.47 15.52
N LYS A 215 -17.57 -9.96 14.69
CA LYS A 215 -19.00 -10.23 14.81
C LYS A 215 -19.45 -11.24 13.77
N GLY A 216 -20.23 -12.22 14.20
CA GLY A 216 -20.86 -13.19 13.31
C GLY A 216 -21.88 -12.52 12.36
N ARG A 217 -22.16 -13.18 11.24
CA ARG A 217 -23.18 -12.72 10.29
C ARG A 217 -24.52 -12.48 10.99
N GLY A 218 -25.10 -11.30 10.83
CA GLY A 218 -26.37 -10.90 11.42
C GLY A 218 -26.29 -10.25 12.81
N GLN A 219 -25.24 -10.50 13.61
CA GLN A 219 -25.07 -9.85 14.92
C GLN A 219 -24.88 -8.34 14.79
N GLU A 220 -24.05 -7.91 13.85
CA GLU A 220 -23.81 -6.50 13.57
C GLU A 220 -25.09 -5.77 13.16
N ALA A 221 -25.91 -6.38 12.28
CA ALA A 221 -27.19 -5.83 11.86
C ALA A 221 -28.21 -5.73 13.02
N SER A 222 -28.22 -6.72 13.93
CA SER A 222 -29.10 -6.73 15.10
C SER A 222 -28.70 -5.68 16.14
N GLU A 223 -27.41 -5.48 16.35
CA GLU A 223 -26.89 -4.45 17.27
C GLU A 223 -27.09 -3.04 16.72
N LEU A 224 -26.89 -2.84 15.40
CA LEU A 224 -27.13 -1.55 14.76
C LEU A 224 -28.63 -1.15 14.82
N LYS A 225 -29.56 -2.14 14.80
CA LYS A 225 -30.98 -1.91 15.03
C LYS A 225 -31.30 -1.49 16.46
N ARG A 226 -30.55 -2.01 17.45
CA ARG A 226 -30.72 -1.67 18.87
C ARG A 226 -30.08 -0.36 19.26
N ASP A 227 -28.95 -0.05 18.64
CA ASP A 227 -28.17 1.15 18.93
C ASP A 227 -27.49 1.66 17.64
N PRO A 228 -28.12 2.64 16.94
CA PRO A 228 -27.61 3.19 15.68
C PRO A 228 -26.23 3.85 15.80
N GLU A 229 -25.80 4.22 17.00
CA GLU A 229 -24.48 4.82 17.24
C GLU A 229 -23.35 3.79 17.33
N LYS A 230 -23.68 2.52 17.56
CA LYS A 230 -22.71 1.39 17.58
C LYS A 230 -22.28 0.95 16.19
N LYS A 231 -21.84 1.86 15.34
CA LYS A 231 -21.21 1.49 14.09
C LYS A 231 -19.91 0.71 14.36
N ALA A 232 -19.84 -0.51 13.79
CA ALA A 232 -18.60 -1.27 13.78
C ALA A 232 -17.50 -0.42 13.12
N ARG A 233 -16.34 -0.31 13.75
CA ARG A 233 -15.22 0.49 13.22
C ARG A 233 -14.58 -0.11 11.97
N ARG A 234 -15.06 -1.25 11.49
CA ARG A 234 -14.64 -1.93 10.26
C ARG A 234 -14.73 -1.04 9.01
N TRP A 235 -15.71 -0.13 8.92
CA TRP A 235 -15.82 0.80 7.80
C TRP A 235 -14.53 1.59 7.51
N ILE A 236 -13.63 1.72 8.51
CA ILE A 236 -12.37 2.46 8.39
C ILE A 236 -11.43 1.79 7.38
N VAL A 237 -11.29 0.44 7.43
CA VAL A 237 -10.47 -0.30 6.45
C VAL A 237 -11.13 -0.35 5.07
N GLU A 238 -12.45 -0.37 5.00
CA GLU A 238 -13.20 -0.28 3.73
C GLU A 238 -12.93 1.08 3.04
N VAL A 239 -12.95 2.17 3.81
CA VAL A 239 -12.54 3.50 3.32
C VAL A 239 -11.08 3.50 2.87
N ALA A 240 -10.17 2.86 3.61
CA ALA A 240 -8.78 2.74 3.20
C ALA A 240 -8.65 2.01 1.84
N HIS A 241 -9.38 0.90 1.62
CA HIS A 241 -9.43 0.25 0.32
C HIS A 241 -9.93 1.19 -0.79
N SER A 242 -10.92 2.04 -0.51
CA SER A 242 -11.43 3.01 -1.49
C SER A 242 -10.37 4.06 -1.89
N TRP A 243 -9.46 4.42 -0.97
CA TRP A 243 -8.33 5.30 -1.29
C TRP A 243 -7.34 4.66 -2.28
N PHE A 244 -7.08 3.34 -2.17
CA PHE A 244 -6.28 2.62 -3.16
C PHE A 244 -6.93 2.65 -4.55
N ASN A 245 -8.26 2.62 -4.62
CA ASN A 245 -8.99 2.66 -5.89
C ASN A 245 -8.80 3.99 -6.65
N ARG A 246 -8.41 5.09 -5.97
CA ARG A 246 -8.00 6.34 -6.62
C ARG A 246 -6.68 6.19 -7.39
N SER A 247 -5.88 5.17 -7.08
CA SER A 247 -4.72 4.74 -7.84
C SER A 247 -5.17 3.71 -8.87
N ARG A 248 -5.61 4.16 -10.05
CA ARG A 248 -6.25 3.31 -11.08
C ARG A 248 -5.45 2.08 -11.47
N LYS A 249 -4.12 2.14 -11.35
CA LYS A 249 -3.22 1.01 -11.60
C LYS A 249 -3.47 -0.16 -10.64
N LEU A 250 -4.04 0.11 -9.46
CA LEU A 250 -4.32 -0.88 -8.43
C LEU A 250 -5.75 -1.47 -8.48
N LEU A 251 -6.60 -0.97 -9.40
CA LEU A 251 -7.96 -1.52 -9.60
C LEU A 251 -7.92 -2.92 -10.22
N VAL A 252 -7.00 -3.13 -11.17
CA VAL A 252 -6.77 -4.41 -11.83
C VAL A 252 -5.27 -4.67 -11.82
N ARG A 253 -4.88 -5.84 -11.33
CA ARG A 253 -3.49 -6.25 -11.29
C ARG A 253 -3.04 -6.79 -12.63
N TYR A 254 -2.29 -5.99 -13.38
CA TYR A 254 -1.59 -6.41 -14.60
C TYR A 254 -0.12 -6.79 -14.32
N GLU A 255 0.38 -6.49 -13.14
CA GLU A 255 1.74 -6.84 -12.72
C GLU A 255 1.85 -8.36 -12.50
N LYS A 256 2.84 -8.97 -13.17
CA LYS A 256 3.04 -10.43 -13.13
C LYS A 256 3.59 -10.91 -11.79
N LEU A 257 4.55 -10.17 -11.23
CA LEU A 257 5.31 -10.52 -10.04
C LEU A 257 4.78 -9.80 -8.80
N ASP A 258 4.82 -10.47 -7.65
CA ASP A 258 4.37 -9.91 -6.38
C ASP A 258 5.16 -8.66 -5.98
N ARG A 259 6.50 -8.69 -6.15
CA ARG A 259 7.36 -7.57 -5.79
C ARG A 259 6.96 -6.27 -6.50
N THR A 260 6.54 -6.33 -7.77
CA THR A 260 6.15 -5.15 -8.53
C THR A 260 4.77 -4.60 -8.14
N VAL A 261 3.82 -5.49 -7.82
CA VAL A 261 2.53 -5.04 -7.30
C VAL A 261 2.64 -4.51 -5.88
N LEU A 262 3.50 -5.13 -5.04
CA LEU A 262 3.78 -4.63 -3.70
C LEU A 262 4.42 -3.23 -3.75
N ALA A 263 5.40 -3.00 -4.60
CA ALA A 263 6.02 -1.69 -4.77
C ALA A 263 5.00 -0.59 -5.12
N LEU A 264 4.07 -0.85 -6.04
CA LEU A 264 3.00 0.09 -6.37
C LEU A 264 2.01 0.29 -5.20
N ASN A 265 1.72 -0.75 -4.43
CA ASN A 265 0.91 -0.63 -3.22
C ASN A 265 1.65 0.17 -2.14
N HIS A 266 2.94 -0.08 -1.91
CA HIS A 266 3.76 0.68 -0.95
C HIS A 266 3.82 2.17 -1.31
N LEU A 267 3.93 2.52 -2.61
CA LEU A 267 3.84 3.90 -3.05
C LEU A 267 2.45 4.50 -2.76
N ALA A 268 1.37 3.75 -2.96
CA ALA A 268 0.02 4.22 -2.65
C ALA A 268 -0.21 4.36 -1.15
N THR A 269 0.33 3.46 -0.31
CA THR A 269 0.28 3.56 1.16
C THR A 269 1.05 4.77 1.67
N SER A 270 2.25 5.05 1.12
CA SER A 270 3.02 6.23 1.50
C SER A 270 2.26 7.52 1.22
N ILE A 271 1.65 7.64 0.03
CA ILE A 271 0.80 8.77 -0.33
C ILE A 271 -0.37 8.93 0.66
N ASN A 272 -0.99 7.81 1.09
CA ASN A 272 -2.08 7.85 2.06
C ASN A 272 -1.59 8.32 3.44
N ALA A 273 -0.45 7.83 3.92
CA ALA A 273 0.14 8.21 5.20
C ALA A 273 0.43 9.73 5.24
N PHE A 274 1.16 10.23 4.25
CA PHE A 274 1.48 11.65 4.17
C PHE A 274 0.23 12.55 4.07
N ARG A 275 -0.84 12.11 3.38
CA ARG A 275 -2.11 12.86 3.29
C ARG A 275 -2.88 12.96 4.61
N LYS A 276 -2.58 12.11 5.57
CA LYS A 276 -3.21 12.14 6.90
C LYS A 276 -2.52 13.09 7.87
N ILE A 277 -1.36 13.60 7.52
CA ILE A 277 -0.66 14.62 8.30
C ILE A 277 -1.38 15.95 8.06
N LYS A 278 -1.96 16.54 9.12
CA LYS A 278 -2.77 17.77 9.03
C LYS A 278 -1.97 19.04 8.73
N LEU A 279 -0.69 19.05 9.08
CA LEU A 279 0.24 20.08 8.66
C LEU A 279 0.48 19.92 7.17
N SER A 280 -0.38 20.52 6.41
CA SER A 280 -0.55 20.56 4.97
C SER A 280 0.72 20.44 4.14
N VAL A 281 1.24 19.24 4.03
CA VAL A 281 2.15 18.94 2.94
C VAL A 281 1.29 18.51 1.76
N ASN A 282 1.08 19.40 0.82
CA ASN A 282 0.47 19.03 -0.45
C ASN A 282 1.41 18.04 -1.15
N ILE A 283 1.06 16.76 -1.13
CA ILE A 283 1.93 15.68 -1.58
C ILE A 283 1.76 15.46 -3.07
N ILE A 284 0.50 15.39 -3.48
CA ILE A 284 0.05 15.23 -4.87
C ILE A 284 -1.24 15.99 -5.01
N TYR A 285 -1.37 16.79 -6.05
CA TYR A 285 -2.59 17.49 -6.35
C TYR A 285 -3.72 16.51 -6.73
N GLY A 286 -4.86 16.58 -6.08
CA GLY A 286 -6.08 15.82 -6.43
C GLY A 286 -6.53 14.81 -5.39
#